data_54b35e4d1a255d18539414e34f8e20b6
#
_entry.id   54b35e4d1a255d18539414e34f8e20b6
#
_cell.length_a   1.000
_cell.length_b   1.000
_cell.length_c   1.000
_cell.angle_alpha   90.00
_cell.angle_beta   90.00
_cell.angle_gamma   90.00
#
_symmetry.space_group_name_H-M   'P 1'
#
loop_
_entity.id
_entity.type
_entity.pdbx_description
1 polymer ?
#
loop_
_entity_poly.entity_id
_entity_poly.type
_entity_poly.pdbx_seq_one_letter_code
_entity_poly.pdbx_strand_id
1 'polypeptide(L)' 'MKAREAFRLDLRGVKCPLNWARAKVRLEQMARGEVLELTLDDPRGARDIPSAAEAEGYVMLESTVHDGIFHLRIER' A
#
# COMPACT_ATOMS: atom_id res chain seq x y z
N MET A 1 4.28 19.76 17.50
CA MET A 1 4.83 18.63 16.92
C MET A 1 3.80 17.96 16.03
N LYS A 2 4.22 17.59 14.93
CA LYS A 2 3.26 17.08 14.05
C LYS A 2 3.05 15.60 14.26
N ALA A 3 1.85 15.17 14.07
CA ALA A 3 1.53 13.79 14.18
C ALA A 3 2.29 13.03 13.10
N ARG A 4 2.39 11.74 13.30
CA ARG A 4 3.01 10.94 12.33
C ARG A 4 2.30 11.08 11.01
N GLU A 5 3.06 11.34 9.98
CA GLU A 5 2.50 11.56 8.67
C GLU A 5 2.33 10.25 7.93
N ALA A 6 1.32 10.19 7.10
CA ALA A 6 1.16 9.06 6.21
C ALA A 6 2.11 9.24 5.02
N PHE A 7 2.77 8.17 4.65
CA PHE A 7 3.57 8.17 3.43
C PHE A 7 2.67 7.81 2.27
N ARG A 8 2.95 8.35 1.10
CA ARG A 8 2.13 8.11 -0.07
C ARG A 8 2.98 7.58 -1.20
N LEU A 9 2.42 6.64 -1.94
CA LEU A 9 3.11 6.06 -3.07
C LEU A 9 2.09 5.86 -4.20
N ASP A 10 2.37 6.47 -5.33
CA ASP A 10 1.49 6.39 -6.49
C ASP A 10 1.99 5.26 -7.38
N LEU A 11 1.17 4.22 -7.47
CA LEU A 11 1.50 3.05 -8.27
C LEU A 11 0.60 2.90 -9.48
N ARG A 12 -0.06 3.98 -9.89
CA ARG A 12 -0.86 3.93 -11.10
C ARG A 12 0.03 3.64 -12.29
N GLY A 13 -0.43 2.74 -13.17
CA GLY A 13 0.36 2.31 -14.31
C GLY A 13 1.35 1.22 -14.02
N VAL A 14 1.51 0.83 -12.75
CA VAL A 14 2.43 -0.22 -12.35
C VAL A 14 1.66 -1.52 -12.16
N LYS A 15 2.08 -2.57 -12.83
CA LYS A 15 1.37 -3.85 -12.81
C LYS A 15 1.89 -4.77 -11.74
N CYS A 16 1.03 -5.71 -11.35
CA CYS A 16 1.40 -6.77 -10.44
C CYS A 16 2.40 -7.69 -11.15
N PRO A 17 3.46 -8.16 -10.48
CA PRO A 17 3.73 -8.01 -9.04
C PRO A 17 4.64 -6.82 -8.72
N LEU A 18 5.00 -6.01 -9.71
CA LEU A 18 5.92 -4.92 -9.49
C LEU A 18 5.36 -3.89 -8.53
N ASN A 19 4.04 -3.66 -8.57
CA ASN A 19 3.43 -2.71 -7.66
C ASN A 19 3.63 -3.14 -6.20
N TRP A 20 3.46 -4.43 -5.89
CA TRP A 20 3.72 -4.90 -4.53
C TRP A 20 5.19 -4.79 -4.17
N ALA A 21 6.07 -5.11 -5.11
CA ALA A 21 7.50 -5.02 -4.84
C ALA A 21 7.90 -3.61 -4.44
N ARG A 22 7.36 -2.60 -5.13
CA ARG A 22 7.66 -1.21 -4.80
C ARG A 22 7.07 -0.81 -3.45
N ALA A 23 5.86 -1.27 -3.17
CA ALA A 23 5.23 -0.98 -1.88
C ALA A 23 6.03 -1.61 -0.74
N LYS A 24 6.50 -2.83 -0.94
CA LYS A 24 7.25 -3.52 0.09
C LYS A 24 8.57 -2.82 0.41
N VAL A 25 9.27 -2.38 -0.61
CA VAL A 25 10.51 -1.63 -0.41
C VAL A 25 10.24 -0.38 0.42
N ARG A 26 9.16 0.32 0.10
CA ARG A 26 8.81 1.52 0.85
C ARG A 26 8.49 1.21 2.29
N LEU A 27 7.70 0.15 2.51
CA LEU A 27 7.35 -0.26 3.87
C LEU A 27 8.58 -0.60 4.69
N GLU A 28 9.57 -1.24 4.07
CA GLU A 28 10.79 -1.59 4.76
C GLU A 28 11.61 -0.39 5.19
N GLN A 29 11.39 0.74 4.54
CA GLN A 29 12.09 1.98 4.89
C GLN A 29 11.36 2.79 5.96
N MET A 30 10.16 2.36 6.33
CA MET A 30 9.34 3.09 7.28
C MET A 30 9.49 2.53 8.68
N ALA A 31 9.16 3.34 9.68
CA ALA A 31 9.19 2.90 11.06
C ALA A 31 7.88 2.18 11.39
N ARG A 32 7.93 1.35 12.42
CA ARG A 32 6.73 0.67 12.89
C ARG A 32 5.67 1.67 13.28
N GLY A 33 4.43 1.36 12.90
CA GLY A 33 3.31 2.22 13.21
C GLY A 33 3.04 3.28 12.18
N GLU A 34 3.96 3.48 11.23
CA GLU A 34 3.72 4.43 10.16
C GLU A 34 2.84 3.82 9.10
N VAL A 35 2.08 4.65 8.43
CA VAL A 35 1.07 4.20 7.47
C VAL A 35 1.49 4.59 6.07
N LEU A 36 1.40 3.63 5.15
CA LEU A 36 1.66 3.87 3.74
C LEU A 36 0.33 3.89 3.00
N GLU A 37 0.08 4.95 2.25
CA GLU A 37 -1.10 5.07 1.42
C GLU A 37 -0.71 4.79 -0.02
N LEU A 38 -1.33 3.78 -0.60
CA LEU A 38 -1.07 3.39 -1.97
C LEU A 38 -2.22 3.81 -2.86
N THR A 39 -1.89 4.30 -4.05
CA THR A 39 -2.87 4.57 -5.08
C THR A 39 -2.49 3.73 -6.28
N LEU A 40 -3.38 2.87 -6.73
CA LEU A 40 -3.10 2.02 -7.88
C LEU A 40 -4.33 1.82 -8.73
N ASP A 41 -4.10 1.40 -9.98
CA ASP A 41 -5.20 1.17 -10.90
C ASP A 41 -5.19 -0.26 -11.45
N ASP A 42 -4.37 -1.14 -10.88
CA ASP A 42 -4.30 -2.53 -11.31
C ASP A 42 -5.19 -3.37 -10.38
N PRO A 43 -6.29 -3.96 -10.89
CA PRO A 43 -7.17 -4.77 -10.03
C PRO A 43 -6.47 -5.95 -9.40
N ARG A 44 -5.48 -6.51 -10.08
CA ARG A 44 -4.74 -7.64 -9.51
C ARG A 44 -3.96 -7.21 -8.28
N GLY A 45 -3.32 -6.03 -8.34
CA GLY A 45 -2.61 -5.50 -7.20
C GLY A 45 -3.54 -5.23 -6.04
N ALA A 46 -4.70 -4.63 -6.34
CA ALA A 46 -5.67 -4.34 -5.29
C ALA A 46 -6.15 -5.60 -4.61
N ARG A 47 -6.24 -6.71 -5.36
CA ARG A 47 -6.67 -7.99 -4.80
C ARG A 47 -5.54 -8.67 -4.02
N ASP A 48 -4.33 -8.64 -4.56
CA ASP A 48 -3.24 -9.47 -4.04
C ASP A 48 -2.40 -8.79 -2.98
N ILE A 49 -2.29 -7.45 -3.04
CA ILE A 49 -1.45 -6.72 -2.07
C ILE A 49 -1.92 -6.91 -0.63
N PRO A 50 -3.24 -6.87 -0.32
CA PRO A 50 -3.64 -7.09 1.07
C PRO A 50 -3.16 -8.42 1.64
N SER A 51 -3.30 -9.50 0.88
CA SER A 51 -2.84 -10.81 1.36
C SER A 51 -1.32 -10.84 1.50
N ALA A 52 -0.61 -10.27 0.54
CA ALA A 52 0.84 -10.24 0.58
C ALA A 52 1.34 -9.42 1.77
N ALA A 53 0.69 -8.29 2.03
CA ALA A 53 1.08 -7.44 3.15
C ALA A 53 0.87 -8.16 4.48
N GLU A 54 -0.27 -8.83 4.63
CA GLU A 54 -0.55 -9.56 5.85
C GLU A 54 0.42 -10.72 6.05
N ALA A 55 0.80 -11.37 4.97
CA ALA A 55 1.76 -12.46 5.05
C ALA A 55 3.12 -11.98 5.53
N GLU A 56 3.45 -10.71 5.28
CA GLU A 56 4.71 -10.13 5.73
C GLU A 56 4.59 -9.51 7.13
N GLY A 57 3.42 -9.57 7.74
CA GLY A 57 3.23 -9.05 9.08
C GLY A 57 2.78 -7.60 9.14
N TYR A 58 2.44 -7.00 8.01
CA TYR A 58 1.90 -5.65 8.00
C TYR A 58 0.39 -5.70 8.20
N VAL A 59 -0.18 -4.57 8.62
CA VAL A 59 -1.61 -4.50 8.93
C VAL A 59 -2.32 -3.71 7.84
N MET A 60 -3.33 -4.32 7.23
CA MET A 60 -4.20 -3.63 6.28
C MET A 60 -5.22 -2.82 7.04
N LEU A 61 -5.18 -1.50 6.88
CA LEU A 61 -6.11 -0.62 7.58
C LEU A 61 -7.34 -0.34 6.74
N GLU A 62 -7.17 -0.18 5.42
CA GLU A 62 -8.27 0.27 4.60
C GLU A 62 -8.01 -0.10 3.14
N SER A 63 -9.09 -0.43 2.43
CA SER A 63 -9.02 -0.70 1.01
C SER A 63 -10.30 -0.18 0.39
N THR A 64 -10.20 0.82 -0.47
CA THR A 64 -11.36 1.40 -1.13
C THR A 64 -11.09 1.52 -2.61
N VAL A 65 -12.16 1.65 -3.39
CA VAL A 65 -12.06 1.85 -4.83
C VAL A 65 -13.03 2.94 -5.25
N HIS A 66 -12.59 3.79 -6.17
CA HIS A 66 -13.42 4.85 -6.72
C HIS A 66 -12.98 5.10 -8.16
N ASP A 67 -13.91 4.95 -9.09
CA ASP A 67 -13.64 5.17 -10.52
C ASP A 67 -12.43 4.39 -11.02
N GLY A 68 -12.32 3.12 -10.59
CA GLY A 68 -11.23 2.27 -11.05
C GLY A 68 -9.89 2.55 -10.39
N ILE A 69 -9.85 3.48 -9.44
CA ILE A 69 -8.64 3.79 -8.69
C ILE A 69 -8.77 3.21 -7.30
N PHE A 70 -7.78 2.43 -6.91
CA PHE A 70 -7.78 1.76 -5.61
C PHE A 70 -6.90 2.51 -4.64
N HIS A 71 -7.38 2.67 -3.41
CA HIS A 71 -6.63 3.31 -2.34
C HIS A 71 -6.49 2.32 -1.20
N LEU A 72 -5.26 2.00 -0.86
CA LEU A 72 -4.96 1.06 0.21
C LEU A 72 -4.15 1.77 1.28
N ARG A 73 -4.44 1.46 2.54
CA ARG A 73 -3.65 1.98 3.65
C ARG A 73 -3.09 0.80 4.43
N ILE A 74 -1.78 0.79 4.57
CA ILE A 74 -1.06 -0.31 5.20
C ILE A 74 -0.21 0.25 6.31
N GLU A 75 -0.32 -0.33 7.49
CA GLU A 75 0.49 0.06 8.63
C GLU A 75 1.66 -0.90 8.76
N ARG A 76 2.86 -0.35 8.91
CA ARG A 76 4.02 -1.16 9.09
C ARG A 76 4.11 -1.82 10.46
#